data_60bbe9fbb2abefceb408ea94ae0fe7c4
#
_entry.id   60bbe9fbb2abefceb408ea94ae0fe7c4
#
_cell.length_a   1.000
_cell.length_b   1.000
_cell.length_c   1.000
_cell.angle_alpha   90.00
_cell.angle_beta   90.00
_cell.angle_gamma   90.00
#
_symmetry.space_group_name_H-M   'P 1'
#
loop_
_entity.id
_entity.type
_entity.pdbx_description
1 polymer ?
#
loop_
_entity_poly.entity_id
_entity_poly.type
_entity_poly.pdbx_seq_one_letter_code
_entity_poly.pdbx_strand_id
1 'polypeptide(L)'
;MSLESYIDQPADWTHPSRCVIIRGWCFIAPGGAIRGIRLRAADRVLHGVVGLPRPDVKAARPDAPDDYTGFEIRGTLPAGRQRLLIEAQVADSTWAPILDRTVEIKRLLVPLWLGGGDWTELMFFQMPTHMAYPPRPLQPEQFPSPGPAAARPQFSIVTPSFQHVRFLERTMRSVLEQTGVNCQYVVQDGGSTDGSAELIQKYVGRLHAGVSVPDQGQADAIARGFARTTGGPDDVMAWINSDDYYQPGALGFVADYFARHPEVDVLYGHRIVIDEESREIARWFLPAHDAAVMRLNDFIPQETLFWRRRLWDRVGGLDTSFQFAVDWDLLLRFDAARANIVRVPYFLACFRSHAAQKTSAVMHSTGQCEMTRLRERTHGRKFTAHEIEGHPLLMRYLRRSAFLEFAWSLGLRAP
;
A
#
# COMPACT_ATOMS: atom_id res chain seq x y z
N MET A 1 -18.71 22.74 29.83
CA MET A 1 -18.17 22.03 28.66
C MET A 1 -17.75 20.65 29.12
N SER A 2 -18.35 19.59 28.58
CA SER A 2 -18.00 18.20 28.89
C SER A 2 -17.26 17.60 27.71
N LEU A 3 -16.23 16.79 28.01
CA LEU A 3 -15.55 15.99 26.99
C LEU A 3 -16.36 14.72 26.75
N GLU A 4 -16.82 14.53 25.53
CA GLU A 4 -17.60 13.36 25.09
C GLU A 4 -16.72 12.49 24.23
N SER A 5 -16.68 11.18 24.49
CA SER A 5 -15.82 10.27 23.75
C SER A 5 -16.31 8.83 23.81
N TYR A 6 -15.94 8.06 22.81
CA TYR A 6 -16.11 6.60 22.78
C TYR A 6 -14.99 5.95 21.98
N ILE A 7 -14.58 4.76 22.40
CA ILE A 7 -13.54 3.98 21.71
C ILE A 7 -14.23 2.80 21.04
N ASP A 8 -14.23 2.79 19.70
CA ASP A 8 -14.81 1.73 18.88
C ASP A 8 -13.88 0.51 18.79
N GLN A 9 -12.55 0.77 18.75
CA GLN A 9 -11.51 -0.24 18.65
C GLN A 9 -10.34 0.07 19.62
N PRO A 10 -9.82 -0.97 20.30
CA PRO A 10 -10.33 -2.34 20.35
C PRO A 10 -11.63 -2.43 21.15
N ALA A 11 -12.57 -3.25 20.70
CA ALA A 11 -13.80 -3.53 21.47
C ALA A 11 -13.50 -4.33 22.75
N ASP A 12 -12.45 -5.15 22.74
CA ASP A 12 -11.97 -5.93 23.88
C ASP A 12 -10.52 -5.57 24.23
N TRP A 13 -10.30 -5.21 25.49
CA TRP A 13 -9.01 -4.83 26.07
C TRP A 13 -8.37 -5.94 26.91
N THR A 14 -8.94 -7.13 26.98
CA THR A 14 -8.44 -8.23 27.82
C THR A 14 -7.07 -8.73 27.35
N HIS A 15 -6.81 -8.68 26.05
CA HIS A 15 -5.55 -9.12 25.45
C HIS A 15 -5.11 -8.23 24.30
N PRO A 16 -4.76 -6.96 24.56
CA PRO A 16 -4.33 -6.08 23.48
C PRO A 16 -3.02 -6.59 22.87
N SER A 17 -2.93 -6.47 21.55
CA SER A 17 -1.68 -6.68 20.83
C SER A 17 -0.65 -5.60 21.22
N ARG A 18 0.64 -5.89 21.02
CA ARG A 18 1.68 -4.86 21.11
C ARG A 18 1.50 -3.78 20.04
N CYS A 19 1.10 -4.15 18.84
CA CYS A 19 0.64 -3.20 17.84
C CYS A 19 -0.81 -2.84 18.12
N VAL A 20 -1.04 -1.58 18.43
CA VAL A 20 -2.39 -1.08 18.70
C VAL A 20 -2.87 -0.18 17.59
N ILE A 21 -4.11 -0.39 17.21
CA ILE A 21 -4.91 0.56 16.45
C ILE A 21 -6.09 0.90 17.34
N ILE A 22 -6.14 2.14 17.80
CA ILE A 22 -7.22 2.63 18.66
C ILE A 22 -8.02 3.63 17.84
N ARG A 23 -9.30 3.36 17.67
CA ARG A 23 -10.24 4.22 16.95
C ARG A 23 -11.39 4.59 17.85
N GLY A 24 -11.92 5.77 17.60
CA GLY A 24 -13.08 6.27 18.31
C GLY A 24 -13.49 7.63 17.81
N TRP A 25 -14.33 8.27 18.59
CA TRP A 25 -14.70 9.67 18.37
C TRP A 25 -14.60 10.45 19.70
N CYS A 26 -14.35 11.75 19.57
CA CYS A 26 -14.17 12.64 20.68
C CYS A 26 -14.46 14.09 20.28
N PHE A 27 -15.23 14.81 21.12
CA PHE A 27 -15.48 16.24 20.96
C PHE A 27 -15.81 16.91 22.30
N ILE A 28 -15.80 18.24 22.34
CA ILE A 28 -16.17 19.02 23.53
C ILE A 28 -17.60 19.50 23.35
N ALA A 29 -18.52 19.02 24.17
CA ALA A 29 -19.92 19.45 24.13
C ALA A 29 -20.13 20.80 24.86
N PRO A 30 -20.97 21.72 24.31
CA PRO A 30 -21.53 21.69 22.98
C PRO A 30 -20.59 22.28 21.93
N GLY A 31 -20.47 21.58 20.78
CA GLY A 31 -19.94 22.14 19.51
C GLY A 31 -18.42 22.39 19.42
N GLY A 32 -17.61 21.92 20.37
CA GLY A 32 -16.16 22.10 20.36
C GLY A 32 -15.39 20.91 19.77
N ALA A 33 -14.44 21.17 18.84
CA ALA A 33 -13.53 20.16 18.33
C ALA A 33 -12.30 20.00 19.26
N ILE A 34 -11.73 18.78 19.30
CA ILE A 34 -10.43 18.53 19.95
C ILE A 34 -9.30 18.90 18.99
N ARG A 35 -8.12 19.29 19.54
CA ARG A 35 -6.95 19.70 18.75
C ARG A 35 -5.94 18.59 18.52
N GLY A 36 -5.99 17.53 19.31
CA GLY A 36 -5.09 16.40 19.23
C GLY A 36 -5.53 15.24 20.08
N ILE A 37 -4.93 14.08 19.85
CA ILE A 37 -5.14 12.86 20.61
C ILE A 37 -3.80 12.17 20.83
N ARG A 38 -3.58 11.58 22.01
CA ARG A 38 -2.39 10.80 22.29
C ARG A 38 -2.68 9.63 23.23
N LEU A 39 -1.85 8.59 23.12
CA LEU A 39 -1.77 7.49 24.06
C LEU A 39 -0.43 7.55 24.79
N ARG A 40 -0.46 7.47 26.09
CA ARG A 40 0.74 7.31 26.94
C ARG A 40 0.76 5.90 27.54
N ALA A 41 1.91 5.24 27.42
CA ALA A 41 2.15 3.92 27.99
C ALA A 41 3.63 3.83 28.42
N ALA A 42 3.86 3.70 29.72
CA ALA A 42 5.19 3.81 30.35
C ALA A 42 5.92 5.11 29.92
N ASP A 43 7.05 4.96 29.23
CA ASP A 43 7.89 6.05 28.70
C ASP A 43 7.52 6.46 27.26
N ARG A 44 6.55 5.79 26.64
CA ARG A 44 6.12 6.05 25.26
C ARG A 44 4.91 6.95 25.19
N VAL A 45 4.94 7.85 24.19
CA VAL A 45 3.80 8.66 23.78
C VAL A 45 3.56 8.42 22.29
N LEU A 46 2.35 7.97 21.96
CA LEU A 46 1.91 7.81 20.59
C LEU A 46 0.90 8.92 20.28
N HIS A 47 1.19 9.73 19.27
CA HIS A 47 0.26 10.77 18.79
C HIS A 47 -0.65 10.18 17.74
N GLY A 48 -1.94 10.51 17.80
CA GLY A 48 -2.95 10.09 16.84
C GLY A 48 -3.39 11.22 15.91
N VAL A 49 -4.20 10.84 14.94
CA VAL A 49 -4.86 11.74 14.00
C VAL A 49 -6.28 12.02 14.52
N VAL A 50 -6.72 13.27 14.42
CA VAL A 50 -8.08 13.73 14.75
C VAL A 50 -8.76 14.31 13.50
N GLY A 51 -10.07 14.52 13.55
CA GLY A 51 -10.80 15.06 12.41
C GLY A 51 -11.12 13.99 11.35
N LEU A 52 -11.27 12.75 11.77
CA LEU A 52 -11.71 11.68 10.86
C LEU A 52 -13.24 11.69 10.69
N PRO A 53 -13.77 11.36 9.49
CA PRO A 53 -15.21 11.41 9.20
C PRO A 53 -16.00 10.45 10.09
N ARG A 54 -17.03 10.96 10.76
CA ARG A 54 -17.98 10.22 11.61
C ARG A 54 -19.39 10.81 11.48
N PRO A 55 -20.01 10.73 10.31
CA PRO A 55 -21.39 11.23 10.10
C PRO A 55 -22.41 10.48 10.95
N ASP A 56 -22.13 9.22 11.33
CA ASP A 56 -22.92 8.42 12.24
C ASP A 56 -22.97 9.04 13.65
N VAL A 57 -21.86 9.59 14.14
CA VAL A 57 -21.80 10.28 15.43
C VAL A 57 -22.59 11.58 15.36
N LYS A 58 -22.44 12.39 14.31
CA LYS A 58 -23.22 13.63 14.14
C LYS A 58 -24.71 13.37 14.09
N ALA A 59 -25.13 12.31 13.39
CA ALA A 59 -26.53 11.90 13.32
C ALA A 59 -27.11 11.48 14.69
N ALA A 60 -26.30 10.76 15.50
CA ALA A 60 -26.69 10.29 16.83
C ALA A 60 -26.52 11.35 17.93
N ARG A 61 -25.62 12.31 17.73
CA ARG A 61 -25.24 13.36 18.70
C ARG A 61 -25.32 14.74 18.03
N PRO A 62 -26.50 15.39 18.03
CA PRO A 62 -26.68 16.72 17.43
C PRO A 62 -25.78 17.82 18.02
N ASP A 63 -25.29 17.61 19.26
CA ASP A 63 -24.37 18.48 20.00
C ASP A 63 -22.88 18.32 19.54
N ALA A 64 -22.55 17.37 18.65
CA ALA A 64 -21.25 17.29 18.04
C ALA A 64 -20.99 18.49 17.10
N PRO A 65 -19.71 18.95 16.98
CA PRO A 65 -19.41 20.15 16.17
C PRO A 65 -19.74 19.97 14.67
N ASP A 66 -19.33 18.83 14.11
CA ASP A 66 -19.46 18.50 12.69
C ASP A 66 -19.38 16.97 12.48
N ASP A 67 -19.20 16.55 11.22
CA ASP A 67 -19.04 15.15 10.84
C ASP A 67 -17.61 14.61 11.06
N TYR A 68 -16.70 15.41 11.59
CA TYR A 68 -15.25 15.06 11.69
C TYR A 68 -14.77 14.90 13.12
N THR A 69 -15.54 14.20 13.94
CA THR A 69 -15.24 13.93 15.37
C THR A 69 -14.38 12.69 15.61
N GLY A 70 -14.04 11.95 14.58
CA GLY A 70 -13.28 10.70 14.67
C GLY A 70 -11.80 10.91 14.99
N PHE A 71 -11.19 9.89 15.61
CA PHE A 71 -9.75 9.83 15.81
C PHE A 71 -9.20 8.42 15.59
N GLU A 72 -7.88 8.35 15.34
CA GLU A 72 -7.13 7.10 15.29
C GLU A 72 -5.74 7.29 15.91
N ILE A 73 -5.32 6.35 16.76
CA ILE A 73 -3.96 6.24 17.30
C ILE A 73 -3.39 4.90 16.86
N ARG A 74 -2.20 4.92 16.28
CA ARG A 74 -1.47 3.70 15.88
C ARG A 74 -0.10 3.68 16.51
N GLY A 75 0.39 2.51 16.83
CA GLY A 75 1.77 2.32 17.27
C GLY A 75 1.99 1.04 18.05
N THR A 76 3.20 0.93 18.61
CA THR A 76 3.67 -0.25 19.34
C THR A 76 3.77 0.07 20.83
N LEU A 77 3.23 -0.81 21.64
CA LEU A 77 3.29 -0.71 23.11
C LEU A 77 4.36 -1.64 23.69
N PRO A 78 5.00 -1.25 24.82
CA PRO A 78 5.89 -2.15 25.54
C PRO A 78 5.14 -3.39 26.04
N ALA A 79 5.80 -4.55 26.03
CA ALA A 79 5.22 -5.77 26.58
C ALA A 79 5.15 -5.73 28.11
N GLY A 80 4.26 -6.56 28.68
CA GLY A 80 4.02 -6.64 30.13
C GLY A 80 2.84 -5.80 30.59
N ARG A 81 2.75 -5.58 31.90
CA ARG A 81 1.66 -4.80 32.49
C ARG A 81 1.84 -3.31 32.23
N GLN A 82 0.94 -2.73 31.45
CA GLN A 82 0.99 -1.33 31.03
C GLN A 82 -0.24 -0.57 31.50
N ARG A 83 -0.05 0.66 32.01
CA ARG A 83 -1.14 1.63 32.17
C ARG A 83 -1.25 2.43 30.90
N LEU A 84 -2.39 2.31 30.22
CA LEU A 84 -2.72 3.05 29.00
C LEU A 84 -3.54 4.27 29.39
N LEU A 85 -3.05 5.45 29.05
CA LEU A 85 -3.74 6.71 29.26
C LEU A 85 -3.94 7.37 27.88
N ILE A 86 -5.20 7.39 27.40
CA ILE A 86 -5.56 8.11 26.19
C ILE A 86 -6.10 9.47 26.58
N GLU A 87 -5.54 10.52 25.99
CA GLU A 87 -5.86 11.91 26.31
C GLU A 87 -6.20 12.70 25.04
N ALA A 88 -7.24 13.52 25.12
CA ALA A 88 -7.61 14.48 24.10
C ALA A 88 -7.10 15.88 24.47
N GLN A 89 -6.55 16.59 23.47
CA GLN A 89 -6.13 17.98 23.64
C GLN A 89 -7.32 18.92 23.49
N VAL A 90 -7.75 19.50 24.62
CA VAL A 90 -8.92 20.38 24.70
C VAL A 90 -8.57 21.86 24.64
N ALA A 91 -7.30 22.22 24.90
CA ALA A 91 -6.75 23.56 24.75
C ALA A 91 -5.23 23.45 24.47
N ASP A 92 -4.55 24.55 24.14
CA ASP A 92 -3.17 24.54 23.65
C ASP A 92 -2.17 23.73 24.50
N SER A 93 -2.33 23.73 25.83
CA SER A 93 -1.48 22.94 26.73
C SER A 93 -2.28 21.96 27.61
N THR A 94 -3.61 21.86 27.43
CA THR A 94 -4.49 21.10 28.32
C THR A 94 -4.90 19.79 27.67
N TRP A 95 -4.58 18.69 28.34
CA TRP A 95 -4.96 17.33 27.94
C TRP A 95 -5.96 16.76 28.95
N ALA A 96 -7.06 16.24 28.46
CA ALA A 96 -8.09 15.60 29.26
C ALA A 96 -8.15 14.09 28.98
N PRO A 97 -8.20 13.24 30.02
CA PRO A 97 -8.23 11.79 29.83
C PRO A 97 -9.57 11.33 29.27
N ILE A 98 -9.53 10.40 28.29
CA ILE A 98 -10.70 9.70 27.75
C ILE A 98 -10.66 8.20 28.08
N LEU A 99 -9.48 7.65 28.35
CA LEU A 99 -9.30 6.28 28.86
C LEU A 99 -8.12 6.24 29.82
N ASP A 100 -8.31 5.60 30.97
CA ASP A 100 -7.23 5.23 31.90
C ASP A 100 -7.43 3.77 32.30
N ARG A 101 -6.57 2.89 31.79
CA ARG A 101 -6.73 1.45 31.97
C ARG A 101 -5.39 0.75 32.08
N THR A 102 -5.31 -0.25 32.96
CA THR A 102 -4.16 -1.16 33.01
C THR A 102 -4.48 -2.42 32.22
N VAL A 103 -3.57 -2.80 31.33
CA VAL A 103 -3.69 -3.97 30.46
C VAL A 103 -2.42 -4.83 30.55
N GLU A 104 -2.53 -6.12 30.29
CA GLU A 104 -1.40 -7.03 30.17
C GLU A 104 -1.10 -7.28 28.69
N ILE A 105 0.02 -6.73 28.21
CA ILE A 105 0.45 -6.87 26.82
C ILE A 105 1.38 -8.08 26.73
N LYS A 106 0.91 -9.14 26.06
CA LYS A 106 1.66 -10.39 25.94
C LYS A 106 2.97 -10.19 25.20
N ARG A 107 4.05 -10.76 25.74
CA ARG A 107 5.30 -10.94 24.99
C ARG A 107 5.11 -12.07 23.99
N LEU A 108 5.35 -11.83 22.71
CA LEU A 108 5.64 -12.90 21.79
C LEU A 108 7.11 -13.31 22.03
N LEU A 109 7.34 -14.43 22.73
CA LEU A 109 8.68 -14.96 22.95
C LEU A 109 9.17 -15.53 21.61
N VAL A 110 9.95 -14.74 20.89
CA VAL A 110 10.72 -15.23 19.75
C VAL A 110 12.06 -15.72 20.30
N PRO A 111 12.49 -16.95 19.99
CA PRO A 111 13.79 -17.43 20.42
C PRO A 111 14.91 -16.49 19.96
N LEU A 112 15.89 -16.22 20.84
CA LEU A 112 17.05 -15.33 20.59
C LEU A 112 17.79 -15.62 19.27
N TRP A 113 17.81 -16.87 18.83
CA TRP A 113 18.40 -17.29 17.56
C TRP A 113 17.62 -16.89 16.30
N LEU A 114 16.41 -16.33 16.45
CA LEU A 114 15.60 -15.72 15.38
C LEU A 114 15.62 -14.18 15.44
N GLY A 115 16.62 -13.58 16.08
CA GLY A 115 16.86 -12.14 16.07
C GLY A 115 16.22 -11.35 17.20
N GLY A 116 15.50 -11.98 18.15
CA GLY A 116 15.00 -11.34 19.37
C GLY A 116 14.06 -10.14 19.20
N GLY A 117 13.59 -9.88 17.98
CA GLY A 117 12.71 -8.78 17.64
C GLY A 117 11.23 -9.08 17.90
N ASP A 118 10.43 -8.03 17.96
CA ASP A 118 9.00 -8.15 18.10
C ASP A 118 8.33 -8.36 16.75
N TRP A 119 7.98 -9.60 16.48
CA TRP A 119 7.36 -10.04 15.23
C TRP A 119 5.85 -9.74 15.15
N THR A 120 5.27 -9.12 16.19
CA THR A 120 3.84 -8.75 16.15
C THR A 120 3.56 -7.64 15.13
N GLU A 121 4.53 -6.78 14.82
CA GLU A 121 4.39 -5.79 13.74
C GLU A 121 4.32 -6.44 12.34
N LEU A 122 4.96 -7.61 12.17
CA LEU A 122 4.91 -8.41 10.95
C LEU A 122 3.64 -9.24 10.83
N MET A 123 2.88 -9.43 11.91
CA MET A 123 1.64 -10.22 11.90
C MET A 123 0.43 -9.46 11.33
N PHE A 124 0.46 -8.14 11.33
CA PHE A 124 -0.59 -7.35 10.69
C PHE A 124 -0.20 -7.09 9.23
N PHE A 125 -0.76 -7.88 8.33
CA PHE A 125 -0.65 -7.68 6.89
C PHE A 125 -1.45 -6.45 6.45
N GLN A 126 -1.14 -5.32 7.04
CA GLN A 126 -1.23 -4.04 6.37
C GLN A 126 0.17 -3.79 5.82
N MET A 127 0.26 -3.48 4.52
CA MET A 127 1.52 -3.03 3.93
C MET A 127 2.27 -2.17 4.95
N PRO A 128 3.60 -2.28 5.10
CA PRO A 128 4.35 -1.36 5.93
C PRO A 128 4.16 0.04 5.34
N THR A 129 3.05 0.67 5.73
CA THR A 129 2.78 2.08 5.48
C THR A 129 3.47 2.94 6.53
N HIS A 130 4.22 2.30 7.44
CA HIS A 130 4.87 2.92 8.58
C HIS A 130 6.39 2.81 8.44
N MET A 131 7.06 3.84 8.95
CA MET A 131 8.51 3.86 9.05
C MET A 131 9.01 2.66 9.86
N ALA A 132 9.71 1.74 9.19
CA ALA A 132 10.44 0.68 9.87
C ALA A 132 11.73 1.23 10.50
N TYR A 133 12.24 2.34 9.96
CA TYR A 133 13.44 3.05 10.43
C TYR A 133 13.34 4.55 10.10
N PRO A 134 14.16 5.43 10.75
CA PRO A 134 14.19 6.85 10.43
C PRO A 134 14.45 7.12 8.94
N PRO A 135 13.82 8.14 8.33
CA PRO A 135 14.00 8.46 6.92
C PRO A 135 15.48 8.63 6.55
N ARG A 136 15.93 7.94 5.52
CA ARG A 136 17.30 7.97 5.04
C ARG A 136 17.36 8.17 3.52
N PRO A 137 18.50 8.63 2.96
CA PRO A 137 18.67 8.71 1.51
C PRO A 137 18.40 7.36 0.85
N LEU A 138 17.60 7.38 -0.22
CA LEU A 138 17.30 6.18 -1.00
C LEU A 138 18.58 5.63 -1.61
N GLN A 139 18.84 4.35 -1.39
CA GLN A 139 19.90 3.61 -2.08
C GLN A 139 19.30 2.92 -3.31
N PRO A 140 19.70 3.32 -4.54
CA PRO A 140 19.20 2.69 -5.75
C PRO A 140 19.52 1.20 -5.81
N GLU A 141 18.59 0.42 -6.38
CA GLU A 141 18.82 -1.01 -6.63
C GLU A 141 19.87 -1.20 -7.72
N GLN A 142 20.71 -2.21 -7.55
CA GLN A 142 21.68 -2.61 -8.56
C GLN A 142 21.17 -3.81 -9.32
N PHE A 143 20.80 -3.58 -10.57
CA PHE A 143 20.37 -4.67 -11.46
C PHE A 143 21.57 -5.33 -12.14
N PRO A 144 21.47 -6.62 -12.48
CA PRO A 144 22.46 -7.29 -13.32
C PRO A 144 22.63 -6.54 -14.64
N SER A 145 23.87 -6.48 -15.13
CA SER A 145 24.12 -5.91 -16.45
C SER A 145 23.32 -6.63 -17.52
N PRO A 146 22.74 -5.89 -18.50
CA PRO A 146 22.00 -6.50 -19.59
C PRO A 146 22.86 -7.54 -20.32
N GLY A 147 22.30 -8.73 -20.52
CA GLY A 147 22.94 -9.74 -21.38
C GLY A 147 22.88 -9.34 -22.87
N PRO A 148 23.57 -10.10 -23.75
CA PRO A 148 23.47 -9.90 -25.19
C PRO A 148 21.99 -9.98 -25.59
N ALA A 149 21.55 -9.01 -26.40
CA ALA A 149 20.15 -8.73 -26.67
C ALA A 149 19.46 -9.84 -27.49
N ALA A 150 18.65 -10.66 -26.81
CA ALA A 150 17.42 -11.16 -27.41
C ALA A 150 16.50 -9.95 -27.71
N ALA A 151 15.61 -10.08 -28.69
CA ALA A 151 14.65 -9.02 -29.01
C ALA A 151 13.83 -8.70 -27.73
N ARG A 152 14.04 -7.51 -27.19
CA ARG A 152 13.34 -7.08 -25.97
C ARG A 152 11.88 -6.74 -26.30
N PRO A 153 10.93 -7.11 -25.42
CA PRO A 153 9.54 -6.70 -25.61
C PRO A 153 9.39 -5.18 -25.49
N GLN A 154 8.41 -4.64 -26.19
CA GLN A 154 7.95 -3.27 -26.00
C GLN A 154 7.13 -3.17 -24.72
N PHE A 155 7.22 -2.01 -24.04
CA PHE A 155 6.37 -1.71 -22.91
C PHE A 155 5.16 -0.87 -23.31
N SER A 156 4.03 -1.16 -22.67
CA SER A 156 2.88 -0.27 -22.56
C SER A 156 2.72 0.08 -21.09
N ILE A 157 3.03 1.33 -20.72
CA ILE A 157 2.94 1.80 -19.33
C ILE A 157 1.90 2.89 -19.25
N VAL A 158 1.04 2.81 -18.22
CA VAL A 158 0.01 3.81 -17.94
C VAL A 158 0.25 4.39 -16.55
N THR A 159 0.13 5.71 -16.43
CA THR A 159 0.02 6.40 -15.14
C THR A 159 -1.37 7.03 -15.04
N PRO A 160 -2.27 6.49 -14.19
CA PRO A 160 -3.47 7.20 -13.80
C PRO A 160 -3.10 8.35 -12.86
N SER A 161 -3.67 9.54 -13.06
CA SER A 161 -3.40 10.72 -12.24
C SER A 161 -4.69 11.44 -11.86
N PHE A 162 -4.77 11.91 -10.62
CA PHE A 162 -5.80 12.84 -10.17
C PHE A 162 -5.33 13.62 -8.95
N GLN A 163 -5.20 14.96 -9.08
CA GLN A 163 -4.78 15.90 -8.02
C GLN A 163 -3.42 15.53 -7.38
N HIS A 164 -2.41 15.17 -8.20
CA HIS A 164 -1.11 14.66 -7.76
C HIS A 164 0.09 15.44 -8.36
N VAL A 165 -0.07 16.72 -8.71
CA VAL A 165 1.00 17.53 -9.34
C VAL A 165 2.33 17.44 -8.58
N ARG A 166 2.28 17.37 -7.25
CA ARG A 166 3.45 17.30 -6.38
C ARG A 166 4.38 16.11 -6.68
N PHE A 167 3.81 14.98 -7.06
CA PHE A 167 4.55 13.73 -7.22
C PHE A 167 4.68 13.30 -8.69
N LEU A 168 3.72 13.69 -9.53
CA LEU A 168 3.54 13.25 -10.91
C LEU A 168 4.80 13.41 -11.77
N GLU A 169 5.54 14.53 -11.63
CA GLU A 169 6.75 14.75 -12.43
C GLU A 169 7.81 13.68 -12.17
N ARG A 170 8.02 13.30 -10.90
CA ARG A 170 8.96 12.24 -10.56
C ARG A 170 8.54 10.88 -11.11
N THR A 171 7.26 10.57 -11.05
CA THR A 171 6.69 9.36 -11.65
C THR A 171 6.97 9.34 -13.16
N MET A 172 6.60 10.41 -13.88
CA MET A 172 6.82 10.50 -15.34
C MET A 172 8.31 10.34 -15.69
N ARG A 173 9.18 11.04 -14.98
CA ARG A 173 10.62 10.95 -15.21
C ARG A 173 11.16 9.55 -14.97
N SER A 174 10.65 8.84 -13.96
CA SER A 174 11.09 7.48 -13.65
C SER A 174 10.80 6.47 -14.77
N VAL A 175 9.81 6.75 -15.61
CA VAL A 175 9.52 5.96 -16.83
C VAL A 175 10.34 6.48 -18.01
N LEU A 176 10.33 7.79 -18.25
CA LEU A 176 10.94 8.43 -19.42
C LEU A 176 12.47 8.41 -19.42
N GLU A 177 13.10 8.27 -18.26
CA GLU A 177 14.56 8.23 -18.08
C GLU A 177 15.12 6.79 -18.07
N GLN A 178 14.26 5.76 -18.20
CA GLN A 178 14.72 4.38 -18.39
C GLN A 178 15.45 4.22 -19.74
N THR A 179 16.57 3.56 -19.71
CA THR A 179 17.41 3.37 -20.90
C THR A 179 17.27 1.97 -21.48
N GLY A 180 17.44 1.86 -22.80
CA GLY A 180 17.48 0.57 -23.50
C GLY A 180 16.13 -0.15 -23.58
N VAL A 181 15.02 0.56 -23.43
CA VAL A 181 13.65 0.03 -23.54
C VAL A 181 12.85 0.85 -24.56
N ASN A 182 11.96 0.15 -25.30
CA ASN A 182 10.95 0.79 -26.12
C ASN A 182 9.64 0.84 -25.32
N CYS A 183 9.09 2.04 -25.09
CA CYS A 183 7.95 2.23 -24.20
C CYS A 183 6.90 3.17 -24.81
N GLN A 184 5.67 2.69 -24.92
CA GLN A 184 4.49 3.52 -25.13
C GLN A 184 4.01 3.95 -23.73
N TYR A 185 4.39 5.16 -23.32
CA TYR A 185 4.02 5.70 -22.00
C TYR A 185 2.84 6.66 -22.12
N VAL A 186 1.76 6.32 -21.45
CA VAL A 186 0.51 7.11 -21.40
C VAL A 186 0.29 7.67 -20.01
N VAL A 187 0.01 8.96 -19.89
CA VAL A 187 -0.47 9.59 -18.66
C VAL A 187 -1.94 9.94 -18.87
N GLN A 188 -2.80 9.31 -18.09
CA GLN A 188 -4.25 9.52 -18.12
C GLN A 188 -4.68 10.21 -16.83
N ASP A 189 -4.94 11.51 -16.92
CA ASP A 189 -5.37 12.33 -15.82
C ASP A 189 -6.88 12.51 -15.80
N GLY A 190 -7.48 12.45 -14.60
CA GLY A 190 -8.92 12.51 -14.36
C GLY A 190 -9.53 13.92 -14.37
N GLY A 191 -8.88 14.89 -15.03
CA GLY A 191 -9.33 16.27 -15.07
C GLY A 191 -8.90 17.05 -13.81
N SER A 192 -7.66 16.91 -13.41
CA SER A 192 -7.09 17.61 -12.25
C SER A 192 -7.08 19.12 -12.43
N THR A 193 -7.17 19.84 -11.29
CA THR A 193 -7.18 21.31 -11.22
C THR A 193 -5.99 21.88 -10.43
N ASP A 194 -5.06 21.02 -10.04
CA ASP A 194 -3.89 21.36 -9.19
C ASP A 194 -2.63 21.73 -9.98
N GLY A 195 -2.69 21.77 -11.33
CA GLY A 195 -1.54 22.00 -12.21
C GLY A 195 -1.01 20.71 -12.86
N SER A 196 -1.62 19.55 -12.59
CA SER A 196 -1.23 18.25 -13.20
C SER A 196 -1.39 18.27 -14.72
N ALA A 197 -2.47 18.87 -15.25
CA ALA A 197 -2.73 18.97 -16.68
C ALA A 197 -1.64 19.78 -17.40
N GLU A 198 -1.25 20.93 -16.86
CA GLU A 198 -0.17 21.78 -17.38
C GLU A 198 1.18 21.08 -17.33
N LEU A 199 1.42 20.32 -16.27
CA LEU A 199 2.62 19.51 -16.15
C LEU A 199 2.68 18.43 -17.22
N ILE A 200 1.61 17.67 -17.44
CA ILE A 200 1.51 16.66 -18.50
C ILE A 200 1.78 17.29 -19.87
N GLN A 201 1.21 18.47 -20.13
CA GLN A 201 1.42 19.16 -21.41
C GLN A 201 2.88 19.53 -21.67
N LYS A 202 3.67 19.86 -20.63
CA LYS A 202 5.13 20.08 -20.77
C LYS A 202 5.89 18.86 -21.26
N TYR A 203 5.38 17.65 -20.97
CA TYR A 203 6.01 16.38 -21.34
C TYR A 203 5.40 15.71 -22.57
N VAL A 204 4.37 16.31 -23.21
CA VAL A 204 3.60 15.68 -24.31
C VAL A 204 4.49 15.19 -25.45
N GLY A 205 5.56 15.90 -25.80
CA GLY A 205 6.51 15.49 -26.85
C GLY A 205 7.37 14.25 -26.51
N ARG A 206 7.34 13.79 -25.26
CA ARG A 206 8.04 12.59 -24.78
C ARG A 206 7.10 11.46 -24.41
N LEU A 207 5.80 11.72 -24.30
CA LEU A 207 4.75 10.75 -24.00
C LEU A 207 4.22 10.14 -25.28
N HIS A 208 3.78 8.88 -25.22
CA HIS A 208 2.95 8.30 -26.29
C HIS A 208 1.58 9.00 -26.34
N ALA A 209 1.01 9.26 -25.16
CA ALA A 209 -0.16 10.14 -25.01
C ALA A 209 -0.21 10.77 -23.60
N GLY A 210 -0.61 12.03 -23.54
CA GLY A 210 -0.92 12.73 -22.28
C GLY A 210 -2.31 13.34 -22.40
N VAL A 211 -3.24 12.91 -21.54
CA VAL A 211 -4.65 13.30 -21.60
C VAL A 211 -5.14 13.68 -20.22
N SER A 212 -5.80 14.85 -20.14
CA SER A 212 -6.48 15.27 -18.90
C SER A 212 -7.95 15.51 -19.20
N VAL A 213 -8.80 14.58 -18.80
CA VAL A 213 -10.26 14.64 -18.95
C VAL A 213 -10.91 13.88 -17.80
N PRO A 214 -12.08 14.28 -17.33
CA PRO A 214 -12.80 13.58 -16.27
C PRO A 214 -12.99 12.09 -16.57
N ASP A 215 -12.77 11.26 -15.56
CA ASP A 215 -12.94 9.81 -15.58
C ASP A 215 -13.85 9.33 -14.44
N GLN A 216 -14.06 8.01 -14.37
CA GLN A 216 -14.85 7.36 -13.34
C GLN A 216 -13.98 6.75 -12.22
N GLY A 217 -12.74 7.23 -12.09
CA GLY A 217 -11.77 6.79 -11.10
C GLY A 217 -10.61 5.98 -11.71
N GLN A 218 -9.71 5.55 -10.85
CA GLN A 218 -8.41 4.97 -11.22
C GLN A 218 -8.52 3.80 -12.23
N ALA A 219 -9.46 2.88 -12.04
CA ALA A 219 -9.61 1.73 -12.92
C ALA A 219 -10.02 2.15 -14.35
N ASP A 220 -10.93 3.12 -14.46
CA ASP A 220 -11.32 3.70 -15.75
C ASP A 220 -10.17 4.45 -16.40
N ALA A 221 -9.41 5.26 -15.65
CA ALA A 221 -8.21 5.93 -16.15
C ALA A 221 -7.18 4.93 -16.70
N ILE A 222 -6.90 3.84 -15.98
CA ILE A 222 -5.97 2.80 -16.42
C ILE A 222 -6.49 2.13 -17.71
N ALA A 223 -7.77 1.74 -17.74
CA ALA A 223 -8.37 1.10 -18.91
C ALA A 223 -8.33 1.99 -20.15
N ARG A 224 -8.68 3.27 -20.02
CA ARG A 224 -8.57 4.28 -21.10
C ARG A 224 -7.12 4.50 -21.54
N GLY A 225 -6.18 4.50 -20.59
CA GLY A 225 -4.76 4.62 -20.88
C GLY A 225 -4.26 3.45 -21.73
N PHE A 226 -4.57 2.21 -21.38
CA PHE A 226 -4.18 1.03 -22.15
C PHE A 226 -4.87 0.95 -23.52
N ALA A 227 -6.10 1.43 -23.65
CA ALA A 227 -6.79 1.52 -24.92
C ALA A 227 -6.08 2.43 -25.96
N ARG A 228 -5.14 3.27 -25.51
CA ARG A 228 -4.30 4.13 -26.36
C ARG A 228 -2.98 3.47 -26.76
N THR A 229 -2.67 2.29 -26.24
CA THR A 229 -1.45 1.55 -26.54
C THR A 229 -1.72 0.39 -27.51
N THR A 230 -0.72 0.06 -28.30
CA THR A 230 -0.75 -1.07 -29.23
C THR A 230 0.47 -1.96 -28.97
N GLY A 231 0.41 -3.23 -29.38
CA GLY A 231 1.55 -4.13 -29.24
C GLY A 231 1.22 -5.57 -29.57
N GLY A 232 2.25 -6.38 -29.61
CA GLY A 232 2.15 -7.82 -29.81
C GLY A 232 1.81 -8.58 -28.51
N PRO A 233 1.48 -9.87 -28.63
CA PRO A 233 1.05 -10.69 -27.49
C PRO A 233 2.13 -10.85 -26.40
N ASP A 234 3.39 -10.72 -26.76
CA ASP A 234 4.54 -10.87 -25.86
C ASP A 234 5.06 -9.54 -25.31
N ASP A 235 4.50 -8.41 -25.73
CA ASP A 235 4.82 -7.11 -25.15
C ASP A 235 4.38 -7.04 -23.70
N VAL A 236 5.06 -6.18 -22.93
CA VAL A 236 4.88 -6.07 -21.48
C VAL A 236 3.99 -4.88 -21.15
N MET A 237 3.04 -5.09 -20.29
CA MET A 237 2.14 -4.07 -19.76
C MET A 237 2.40 -3.85 -18.29
N ALA A 238 2.24 -2.61 -17.84
CA ALA A 238 2.27 -2.23 -16.43
C ALA A 238 1.55 -0.89 -16.24
N TRP A 239 1.02 -0.61 -15.05
CA TRP A 239 0.71 0.76 -14.67
C TRP A 239 1.52 1.15 -13.43
N ILE A 240 1.72 2.43 -13.24
CA ILE A 240 2.34 2.99 -12.05
C ILE A 240 1.53 4.20 -11.62
N ASN A 241 1.16 4.24 -10.35
CA ASN A 241 0.39 5.36 -9.81
C ASN A 241 1.21 6.65 -9.81
N SER A 242 0.55 7.78 -9.88
CA SER A 242 1.17 9.10 -10.04
C SER A 242 1.98 9.60 -8.84
N ASP A 243 1.98 8.85 -7.73
CA ASP A 243 2.74 9.09 -6.50
C ASP A 243 3.93 8.13 -6.31
N ASP A 244 3.97 7.03 -7.07
CA ASP A 244 5.01 6.01 -7.05
C ASP A 244 6.05 6.22 -8.17
N TYR A 245 7.18 5.51 -8.13
CA TYR A 245 8.15 5.56 -9.22
C TYR A 245 9.04 4.31 -9.33
N TYR A 246 9.50 3.99 -10.55
CA TYR A 246 10.43 2.90 -10.81
C TYR A 246 11.85 3.24 -10.40
N GLN A 247 12.61 2.20 -9.98
CA GLN A 247 14.04 2.30 -9.78
C GLN A 247 14.78 2.52 -11.11
N PRO A 248 15.90 3.27 -11.12
CA PRO A 248 16.73 3.39 -12.31
C PRO A 248 17.20 2.02 -12.84
N GLY A 249 16.96 1.74 -14.11
CA GLY A 249 17.31 0.45 -14.75
C GLY A 249 16.30 -0.68 -14.57
N ALA A 250 15.22 -0.48 -13.80
CA ALA A 250 14.23 -1.51 -13.53
C ALA A 250 13.55 -2.03 -14.80
N LEU A 251 13.13 -1.14 -15.72
CA LEU A 251 12.48 -1.58 -16.97
C LEU A 251 13.45 -2.33 -17.88
N GLY A 252 14.72 -1.93 -17.92
CA GLY A 252 15.75 -2.67 -18.67
C GLY A 252 15.94 -4.09 -18.14
N PHE A 253 15.99 -4.26 -16.81
CA PHE A 253 16.03 -5.57 -16.16
C PHE A 253 14.79 -6.41 -16.48
N VAL A 254 13.59 -5.83 -16.35
CA VAL A 254 12.32 -6.51 -16.65
C VAL A 254 12.26 -6.94 -18.11
N ALA A 255 12.68 -6.08 -19.07
CA ALA A 255 12.76 -6.42 -20.48
C ALA A 255 13.66 -7.63 -20.74
N ASP A 256 14.86 -7.63 -20.16
CA ASP A 256 15.81 -8.73 -20.28
C ASP A 256 15.28 -10.01 -19.64
N TYR A 257 14.57 -9.92 -18.54
CA TYR A 257 13.98 -11.07 -17.88
C TYR A 257 12.90 -11.72 -18.77
N PHE A 258 11.95 -10.93 -19.26
CA PHE A 258 10.91 -11.46 -20.16
C PHE A 258 11.47 -11.98 -21.49
N ALA A 259 12.52 -11.35 -22.03
CA ALA A 259 13.17 -11.84 -23.26
C ALA A 259 13.82 -13.22 -23.07
N ARG A 260 14.37 -13.51 -21.88
CA ARG A 260 15.00 -14.79 -21.55
C ARG A 260 14.03 -15.85 -21.02
N HIS A 261 12.85 -15.44 -20.58
CA HIS A 261 11.84 -16.29 -19.95
C HIS A 261 10.49 -16.16 -20.69
N PRO A 262 10.37 -16.70 -21.92
CA PRO A 262 9.13 -16.61 -22.71
C PRO A 262 7.93 -17.33 -22.05
N GLU A 263 8.21 -18.28 -21.14
CA GLU A 263 7.21 -19.01 -20.34
C GLU A 263 6.61 -18.20 -19.19
N VAL A 264 7.24 -17.07 -18.81
CA VAL A 264 6.73 -16.21 -17.73
C VAL A 264 5.68 -15.27 -18.27
N ASP A 265 4.51 -15.24 -17.63
CA ASP A 265 3.41 -14.37 -18.00
C ASP A 265 3.34 -13.11 -17.12
N VAL A 266 3.69 -13.23 -15.83
CA VAL A 266 3.65 -12.14 -14.84
C VAL A 266 4.93 -12.14 -14.03
N LEU A 267 5.48 -10.94 -13.82
CA LEU A 267 6.66 -10.70 -12.99
C LEU A 267 6.35 -9.59 -11.99
N TYR A 268 6.80 -9.78 -10.75
CA TYR A 268 6.82 -8.71 -9.75
C TYR A 268 8.08 -8.78 -8.88
N GLY A 269 8.37 -7.71 -8.17
CA GLY A 269 9.56 -7.60 -7.32
C GLY A 269 9.26 -7.17 -5.90
N HIS A 270 10.32 -6.86 -5.18
CA HIS A 270 10.27 -6.22 -3.86
C HIS A 270 9.90 -4.76 -3.98
N ARG A 271 9.45 -4.17 -2.86
CA ARG A 271 9.04 -2.76 -2.73
C ARG A 271 9.97 -2.00 -1.80
N ILE A 272 10.34 -0.78 -2.17
CA ILE A 272 10.88 0.21 -1.24
C ILE A 272 9.73 1.14 -0.84
N VAL A 273 9.59 1.43 0.45
CA VAL A 273 8.65 2.44 0.93
C VAL A 273 9.41 3.74 1.18
N ILE A 274 8.87 4.83 0.67
CA ILE A 274 9.43 6.17 0.78
C ILE A 274 8.44 7.14 1.41
N ASP A 275 8.96 8.21 2.01
CA ASP A 275 8.15 9.34 2.48
C ASP A 275 7.82 10.34 1.35
N GLU A 276 7.16 11.44 1.70
CA GLU A 276 6.79 12.49 0.77
C GLU A 276 8.00 13.19 0.13
N GLU A 277 9.14 13.23 0.82
CA GLU A 277 10.41 13.78 0.33
C GLU A 277 11.26 12.76 -0.43
N SER A 278 10.71 11.57 -0.72
CA SER A 278 11.40 10.46 -1.40
C SER A 278 12.57 9.88 -0.63
N ARG A 279 12.58 9.99 0.69
CA ARG A 279 13.53 9.30 1.57
C ARG A 279 13.01 7.90 1.87
N GLU A 280 13.91 6.94 1.92
CA GLU A 280 13.57 5.55 2.25
C GLU A 280 13.18 5.42 3.73
N ILE A 281 12.04 4.78 3.99
CA ILE A 281 11.50 4.56 5.34
C ILE A 281 11.23 3.09 5.66
N ALA A 282 11.13 2.23 4.65
CA ALA A 282 11.01 0.78 4.83
C ALA A 282 11.39 0.04 3.54
N ARG A 283 11.68 -1.24 3.65
CA ARG A 283 11.78 -2.20 2.54
C ARG A 283 10.87 -3.38 2.80
N TRP A 284 10.16 -3.82 1.78
CA TRP A 284 9.30 -4.99 1.88
C TRP A 284 9.85 -6.15 1.04
N PHE A 285 10.28 -7.18 1.73
CA PHE A 285 10.84 -8.40 1.14
C PHE A 285 9.75 -9.43 0.95
N LEU A 286 9.56 -9.87 -0.28
CA LEU A 286 8.56 -10.86 -0.64
C LEU A 286 9.22 -12.23 -0.81
N PRO A 287 8.68 -13.29 -0.19
CA PRO A 287 9.07 -14.67 -0.51
C PRO A 287 8.76 -15.01 -1.97
N ALA A 288 9.18 -16.19 -2.42
CA ALA A 288 8.77 -16.71 -3.72
C ALA A 288 7.23 -16.71 -3.83
N HIS A 289 6.73 -16.56 -5.07
CA HIS A 289 5.30 -16.53 -5.33
C HIS A 289 4.59 -17.76 -4.73
N ASP A 290 3.46 -17.51 -4.08
CA ASP A 290 2.59 -18.54 -3.51
C ASP A 290 1.14 -18.21 -3.86
N ALA A 291 0.62 -18.89 -4.88
CA ALA A 291 -0.73 -18.67 -5.38
C ALA A 291 -1.80 -18.94 -4.31
N ALA A 292 -1.57 -19.89 -3.39
CA ALA A 292 -2.53 -20.16 -2.32
C ALA A 292 -2.61 -18.99 -1.32
N VAL A 293 -1.49 -18.33 -1.04
CA VAL A 293 -1.47 -17.09 -0.23
C VAL A 293 -2.12 -15.95 -0.98
N MET A 294 -1.81 -15.77 -2.29
CA MET A 294 -2.40 -14.72 -3.10
C MET A 294 -3.94 -14.83 -3.19
N ARG A 295 -4.48 -16.02 -3.21
CA ARG A 295 -5.94 -16.25 -3.16
C ARG A 295 -6.58 -15.83 -1.84
N LEU A 296 -5.81 -15.77 -0.76
CA LEU A 296 -6.29 -15.37 0.56
C LEU A 296 -6.11 -13.88 0.81
N ASN A 297 -5.02 -13.29 0.32
CA ASN A 297 -4.67 -11.91 0.60
C ASN A 297 -3.84 -11.29 -0.53
N ASP A 298 -4.08 -10.00 -0.76
CA ASP A 298 -3.27 -9.20 -1.65
C ASP A 298 -1.93 -8.87 -0.98
N PHE A 299 -0.85 -9.38 -1.56
CA PHE A 299 0.51 -9.14 -1.08
C PHE A 299 1.47 -8.70 -2.19
N ILE A 300 1.01 -8.65 -3.44
CA ILE A 300 1.86 -8.28 -4.56
C ILE A 300 1.87 -6.75 -4.71
N PRO A 301 3.02 -6.07 -4.58
CA PRO A 301 3.09 -4.63 -4.74
C PRO A 301 2.77 -4.23 -6.18
N GLN A 302 1.71 -3.49 -6.37
CA GLN A 302 1.18 -3.13 -7.68
C GLN A 302 2.19 -2.37 -8.53
N GLU A 303 2.95 -1.45 -7.97
CA GLU A 303 3.96 -0.65 -8.66
C GLU A 303 5.17 -1.48 -9.16
N THR A 304 5.30 -2.72 -8.70
CA THR A 304 6.35 -3.65 -9.15
C THR A 304 5.85 -4.71 -10.13
N LEU A 305 4.58 -4.65 -10.52
CA LEU A 305 3.88 -5.67 -11.28
C LEU A 305 3.95 -5.41 -12.79
N PHE A 306 4.38 -6.44 -13.53
CA PHE A 306 4.48 -6.45 -15.00
C PHE A 306 3.89 -7.75 -15.57
N TRP A 307 3.21 -7.66 -16.71
CA TRP A 307 2.60 -8.85 -17.32
C TRP A 307 2.63 -8.76 -18.85
N ARG A 308 2.50 -9.90 -19.55
CA ARG A 308 2.42 -9.93 -21.00
C ARG A 308 1.03 -9.51 -21.48
N ARG A 309 1.00 -8.81 -22.61
CA ARG A 309 -0.25 -8.34 -23.24
C ARG A 309 -1.22 -9.48 -23.52
N ARG A 310 -0.73 -10.65 -24.00
CA ARG A 310 -1.58 -11.83 -24.24
C ARG A 310 -2.41 -12.25 -23.03
N LEU A 311 -1.90 -12.04 -21.83
CA LEU A 311 -2.63 -12.38 -20.61
C LEU A 311 -3.73 -11.36 -20.29
N TRP A 312 -3.42 -10.07 -20.48
CA TRP A 312 -4.40 -9.00 -20.39
C TRP A 312 -5.58 -9.21 -21.33
N ASP A 313 -5.29 -9.49 -22.61
CA ASP A 313 -6.30 -9.73 -23.64
C ASP A 313 -7.16 -10.97 -23.30
N ARG A 314 -6.51 -12.05 -22.79
CA ARG A 314 -7.20 -13.28 -22.39
C ARG A 314 -8.20 -13.08 -21.26
N VAL A 315 -7.89 -12.23 -20.29
CA VAL A 315 -8.78 -11.98 -19.14
C VAL A 315 -9.74 -10.81 -19.37
N GLY A 316 -9.64 -10.10 -20.50
CA GLY A 316 -10.52 -8.98 -20.85
C GLY A 316 -10.21 -7.67 -20.15
N GLY A 317 -8.97 -7.43 -19.73
CA GLY A 317 -8.54 -6.20 -19.09
C GLY A 317 -8.97 -6.06 -17.63
N LEU A 318 -9.16 -4.82 -17.15
CA LEU A 318 -9.61 -4.53 -15.79
C LEU A 318 -11.14 -4.66 -15.65
N ASP A 319 -11.57 -5.09 -14.49
CA ASP A 319 -12.95 -4.90 -14.03
C ASP A 319 -13.08 -3.51 -13.38
N THR A 320 -13.63 -2.56 -14.10
CA THR A 320 -13.79 -1.16 -13.65
C THR A 320 -14.84 -0.99 -12.55
N SER A 321 -15.56 -2.04 -12.16
CA SER A 321 -16.46 -2.00 -11.01
C SER A 321 -15.73 -1.96 -9.67
N PHE A 322 -14.44 -2.35 -9.65
CA PHE A 322 -13.59 -2.23 -8.47
C PHE A 322 -12.98 -0.84 -8.38
N GLN A 323 -12.97 -0.30 -7.16
CA GLN A 323 -12.37 1.00 -6.87
C GLN A 323 -11.06 0.91 -6.08
N PHE A 324 -10.89 -0.13 -5.28
CA PHE A 324 -9.74 -0.33 -4.40
C PHE A 324 -8.88 -1.53 -4.81
N ALA A 325 -9.46 -2.73 -4.85
CA ALA A 325 -8.77 -4.00 -5.07
C ALA A 325 -8.67 -4.39 -6.55
N VAL A 326 -8.42 -3.41 -7.42
CA VAL A 326 -8.36 -3.54 -8.89
C VAL A 326 -7.22 -4.47 -9.32
N ASP A 327 -6.06 -4.31 -8.71
CA ASP A 327 -4.85 -5.10 -8.92
C ASP A 327 -5.03 -6.53 -8.43
N TRP A 328 -5.61 -6.71 -7.26
CA TRP A 328 -5.87 -8.05 -6.74
C TRP A 328 -6.92 -8.80 -7.54
N ASP A 329 -7.98 -8.13 -8.02
CA ASP A 329 -8.93 -8.72 -8.95
C ASP A 329 -8.23 -9.22 -10.22
N LEU A 330 -7.38 -8.37 -10.81
CA LEU A 330 -6.62 -8.73 -12.02
C LEU A 330 -5.71 -9.95 -11.77
N LEU A 331 -4.96 -9.96 -10.65
CA LEU A 331 -4.08 -11.05 -10.26
C LEU A 331 -4.84 -12.37 -10.05
N LEU A 332 -6.01 -12.33 -9.42
CA LEU A 332 -6.85 -13.52 -9.25
C LEU A 332 -7.38 -14.06 -10.59
N ARG A 333 -7.69 -13.17 -11.56
CA ARG A 333 -8.07 -13.60 -12.90
C ARG A 333 -6.88 -14.13 -13.71
N PHE A 334 -5.69 -13.60 -13.52
CA PHE A 334 -4.45 -14.15 -14.08
C PHE A 334 -4.18 -15.56 -13.55
N ASP A 335 -4.31 -15.77 -12.25
CA ASP A 335 -4.18 -17.10 -11.64
C ASP A 335 -5.24 -18.09 -12.15
N ALA A 336 -6.49 -17.67 -12.26
CA ALA A 336 -7.57 -18.49 -12.84
C ALA A 336 -7.29 -18.85 -14.32
N ALA A 337 -6.62 -17.98 -15.07
CA ALA A 337 -6.13 -18.23 -16.43
C ALA A 337 -4.83 -19.08 -16.46
N ARG A 338 -4.35 -19.57 -15.31
CA ARG A 338 -3.13 -20.37 -15.14
C ARG A 338 -1.87 -19.65 -15.62
N ALA A 339 -1.76 -18.35 -15.33
CA ALA A 339 -0.59 -17.57 -15.61
C ALA A 339 0.63 -18.08 -14.83
N ASN A 340 1.79 -18.10 -15.47
CA ASN A 340 3.07 -18.32 -14.80
C ASN A 340 3.52 -17.02 -14.15
N ILE A 341 3.34 -16.92 -12.80
CA ILE A 341 3.63 -15.72 -12.00
C ILE A 341 4.94 -15.92 -11.25
N VAL A 342 5.88 -15.01 -11.42
CA VAL A 342 7.23 -15.11 -10.84
C VAL A 342 7.57 -13.86 -10.03
N ARG A 343 8.16 -14.07 -8.85
CA ARG A 343 8.78 -13.01 -8.06
C ARG A 343 10.29 -12.96 -8.33
N VAL A 344 10.83 -11.77 -8.64
CA VAL A 344 12.28 -11.53 -8.76
C VAL A 344 12.84 -10.87 -7.50
N PRO A 345 14.06 -11.22 -7.04
CA PRO A 345 14.63 -10.75 -5.78
C PRO A 345 15.25 -9.33 -5.91
N TYR A 346 14.54 -8.41 -6.54
CA TYR A 346 14.97 -7.03 -6.77
C TYR A 346 13.88 -6.04 -6.39
N PHE A 347 14.31 -4.85 -5.93
CA PHE A 347 13.42 -3.72 -5.63
C PHE A 347 13.15 -2.94 -6.91
N LEU A 348 12.03 -3.22 -7.58
CA LEU A 348 11.74 -2.65 -8.90
C LEU A 348 11.21 -1.23 -8.84
N ALA A 349 10.51 -0.88 -7.74
CA ALA A 349 9.85 0.41 -7.61
C ALA A 349 9.81 0.90 -6.15
N CYS A 350 9.47 2.16 -6.01
CA CYS A 350 9.24 2.84 -4.75
C CYS A 350 7.75 3.17 -4.61
N PHE A 351 7.17 2.76 -3.49
CA PHE A 351 5.84 3.13 -3.04
C PHE A 351 5.92 4.33 -2.10
N ARG A 352 5.18 5.38 -2.38
CA ARG A 352 5.15 6.58 -1.54
C ARG A 352 4.06 6.49 -0.48
N SER A 353 4.47 6.69 0.77
CA SER A 353 3.55 6.79 1.90
C SER A 353 3.23 8.26 2.19
N HIS A 354 1.95 8.65 2.08
CA HIS A 354 1.44 9.97 2.43
C HIS A 354 -0.02 9.92 2.88
N ALA A 355 -0.48 10.96 3.58
CA ALA A 355 -1.80 10.96 4.21
C ALA A 355 -2.97 10.90 3.21
N ALA A 356 -2.80 11.49 2.02
CA ALA A 356 -3.85 11.56 0.98
C ALA A 356 -3.92 10.31 0.09
N GLN A 357 -3.08 9.28 0.32
CA GLN A 357 -3.10 8.09 -0.53
C GLN A 357 -4.39 7.29 -0.37
N LYS A 358 -4.85 6.70 -1.47
CA LYS A 358 -6.10 5.92 -1.53
C LYS A 358 -6.13 4.76 -0.52
N THR A 359 -5.00 4.09 -0.31
CA THR A 359 -4.87 2.98 0.65
C THR A 359 -5.23 3.42 2.07
N SER A 360 -4.88 4.64 2.47
CA SER A 360 -5.23 5.17 3.80
C SER A 360 -6.68 5.64 3.87
N ALA A 361 -7.20 6.24 2.79
CA ALA A 361 -8.50 6.91 2.79
C ALA A 361 -9.70 5.94 2.75
N VAL A 362 -9.63 4.86 1.96
CA VAL A 362 -10.81 4.01 1.68
C VAL A 362 -10.64 2.53 2.04
N MET A 363 -9.49 2.11 2.61
CA MET A 363 -9.22 0.72 3.00
C MET A 363 -10.32 0.14 3.89
N HIS A 364 -10.77 0.91 4.88
CA HIS A 364 -11.70 0.43 5.91
C HIS A 364 -13.18 0.41 5.49
N SER A 365 -13.48 1.00 4.35
CA SER A 365 -14.84 1.00 3.78
C SER A 365 -14.89 0.14 2.52
N THR A 366 -14.64 0.76 1.38
CA THR A 366 -14.68 0.11 0.07
C THR A 366 -13.65 -1.04 -0.04
N GLY A 367 -12.42 -0.84 0.47
CA GLY A 367 -11.36 -1.84 0.37
C GLY A 367 -11.71 -3.16 1.05
N GLN A 368 -12.19 -3.13 2.30
CA GLN A 368 -12.60 -4.35 3.02
C GLN A 368 -13.79 -5.05 2.34
N CYS A 369 -14.76 -4.30 1.82
CA CYS A 369 -15.90 -4.87 1.10
C CYS A 369 -15.44 -5.59 -0.17
N GLU A 370 -14.59 -4.95 -0.98
CA GLU A 370 -14.08 -5.51 -2.22
C GLU A 370 -13.19 -6.73 -1.97
N MET A 371 -12.27 -6.66 -1.00
CA MET A 371 -11.43 -7.79 -0.63
C MET A 371 -12.25 -8.97 -0.10
N THR A 372 -13.32 -8.72 0.65
CA THR A 372 -14.23 -9.78 1.12
C THR A 372 -14.95 -10.42 -0.07
N ARG A 373 -15.46 -9.61 -1.00
CA ARG A 373 -16.09 -10.09 -2.25
C ARG A 373 -15.14 -10.95 -3.09
N LEU A 374 -13.87 -10.55 -3.20
CA LEU A 374 -12.85 -11.30 -3.95
C LEU A 374 -12.52 -12.64 -3.28
N ARG A 375 -12.38 -12.67 -1.95
CA ARG A 375 -12.19 -13.93 -1.21
C ARG A 375 -13.40 -14.86 -1.35
N GLU A 376 -14.61 -14.33 -1.21
CA GLU A 376 -15.84 -15.10 -1.38
C GLU A 376 -15.94 -15.68 -2.80
N ARG A 377 -15.65 -14.89 -3.84
CA ARG A 377 -15.59 -15.35 -5.24
C ARG A 377 -14.57 -16.47 -5.43
N THR A 378 -13.41 -16.36 -4.80
CA THR A 378 -12.29 -17.28 -5.00
C THR A 378 -12.45 -18.60 -4.21
N HIS A 379 -13.03 -18.55 -3.02
CA HIS A 379 -13.11 -19.70 -2.11
C HIS A 379 -14.53 -20.25 -1.91
N GLY A 380 -15.56 -19.62 -2.47
CA GLY A 380 -16.97 -20.01 -2.30
C GLY A 380 -17.51 -19.80 -0.89
N ARG A 381 -16.79 -19.09 -0.01
CA ARG A 381 -17.21 -18.78 1.37
C ARG A 381 -16.65 -17.43 1.85
N LYS A 382 -17.29 -16.91 2.87
CA LYS A 382 -16.78 -15.75 3.62
C LYS A 382 -15.73 -16.18 4.64
N PHE A 383 -14.78 -15.28 4.89
CA PHE A 383 -13.78 -15.42 5.95
C PHE A 383 -14.00 -14.31 6.98
N THR A 384 -13.86 -14.63 8.25
CA THR A 384 -13.75 -13.61 9.30
C THR A 384 -12.34 -13.00 9.29
N ALA A 385 -12.18 -11.82 9.85
CA ALA A 385 -10.86 -11.20 10.00
C ALA A 385 -9.90 -12.13 10.77
N HIS A 386 -10.37 -12.75 11.84
CA HIS A 386 -9.59 -13.68 12.66
C HIS A 386 -9.12 -14.91 11.88
N GLU A 387 -9.96 -15.49 11.01
CA GLU A 387 -9.56 -16.61 10.15
C GLU A 387 -8.46 -16.22 9.16
N ILE A 388 -8.49 -14.99 8.64
CA ILE A 388 -7.48 -14.48 7.71
C ILE A 388 -6.17 -14.22 8.47
N GLU A 389 -6.23 -13.47 9.56
CA GLU A 389 -5.06 -13.11 10.38
C GLU A 389 -4.34 -14.34 10.94
N GLY A 390 -5.07 -15.34 11.39
CA GLY A 390 -4.54 -16.61 11.92
C GLY A 390 -4.26 -17.69 10.86
N HIS A 391 -4.45 -17.41 9.56
CA HIS A 391 -4.36 -18.44 8.53
C HIS A 391 -2.94 -19.01 8.40
N PRO A 392 -2.74 -20.34 8.52
CA PRO A 392 -1.39 -20.94 8.58
C PRO A 392 -0.51 -20.64 7.36
N LEU A 393 -1.10 -20.57 6.16
CA LEU A 393 -0.37 -20.23 4.93
C LEU A 393 0.14 -18.79 4.98
N LEU A 394 -0.71 -17.86 5.39
CA LEU A 394 -0.35 -16.45 5.53
C LEU A 394 0.75 -16.24 6.57
N MET A 395 0.59 -16.89 7.74
CA MET A 395 1.59 -16.84 8.80
C MET A 395 2.95 -17.41 8.37
N ARG A 396 2.95 -18.52 7.62
CA ARG A 396 4.17 -19.08 7.05
C ARG A 396 4.83 -18.14 6.04
N TYR A 397 4.04 -17.49 5.20
CA TYR A 397 4.52 -16.51 4.22
C TYR A 397 5.18 -15.32 4.90
N LEU A 398 4.54 -14.76 5.92
CA LEU A 398 5.05 -13.65 6.72
C LEU A 398 6.37 -13.97 7.42
N ARG A 399 6.49 -15.16 8.03
CA ARG A 399 7.74 -15.61 8.65
C ARG A 399 8.88 -15.69 7.65
N ARG A 400 8.60 -16.12 6.40
CA ARG A 400 9.60 -16.13 5.32
C ARG A 400 9.99 -14.72 4.90
N SER A 401 9.03 -13.81 4.78
CA SER A 401 9.30 -12.39 4.49
C SER A 401 10.25 -11.77 5.53
N ALA A 402 9.94 -11.97 6.80
CA ALA A 402 10.77 -11.51 7.91
C ALA A 402 12.17 -12.11 7.93
N PHE A 403 12.30 -13.40 7.57
CA PHE A 403 13.61 -14.03 7.44
C PHE A 403 14.44 -13.42 6.30
N LEU A 404 13.81 -13.07 5.16
CA LEU A 404 14.49 -12.40 4.06
C LEU A 404 14.99 -11.01 4.46
N GLU A 405 14.18 -10.25 5.20
CA GLU A 405 14.57 -8.95 5.74
C GLU A 405 15.75 -9.07 6.71
N PHE A 406 15.71 -10.04 7.62
CA PHE A 406 16.79 -10.33 8.53
C PHE A 406 18.08 -10.74 7.78
N ALA A 407 17.99 -11.64 6.81
CA ALA A 407 19.15 -12.04 6.00
C ALA A 407 19.78 -10.84 5.28
N TRP A 408 18.92 -9.96 4.73
CA TRP A 408 19.39 -8.73 4.08
C TRP A 408 20.08 -7.78 5.06
N SER A 409 19.58 -7.64 6.30
CA SER A 409 20.20 -6.81 7.34
C SER A 409 21.60 -7.28 7.72
N LEU A 410 21.92 -8.56 7.48
CA LEU A 410 23.24 -9.16 7.63
C LEU A 410 24.10 -9.05 6.37
N GLY A 411 23.66 -8.35 5.33
CA GLY A 411 24.35 -8.24 4.04
C GLY A 411 24.24 -9.49 3.16
N LEU A 412 23.39 -10.45 3.53
CA LEU A 412 23.12 -11.64 2.73
C LEU A 412 22.03 -11.33 1.71
N ARG A 413 22.34 -11.42 0.41
CA ARG A 413 21.27 -11.41 -0.61
C ARG A 413 20.56 -12.77 -0.56
N ALA A 414 19.31 -12.76 -0.16
CA ALA A 414 18.47 -13.96 -0.22
C ALA A 414 17.99 -14.19 -1.66
N PRO A 415 17.96 -15.44 -2.13
CA PRO A 415 17.54 -15.80 -3.47
C PRO A 415 16.06 -15.50 -3.75
#